data_f7745a82b1514addd85e239fbac02970
#
_entry.id   f7745a82b1514addd85e239fbac02970
#
_cell.length_a   1.000
_cell.length_b   1.000
_cell.length_c   1.000
_cell.angle_alpha   90.00
_cell.angle_beta   90.00
_cell.angle_gamma   90.00
#
_symmetry.space_group_name_H-M   'P 1'
#
loop_
_entity.id
_entity.type
_entity.pdbx_description
1 polymer ?
#
loop_
_entity_poly.entity_id
_entity_poly.type
_entity_poly.pdbx_seq_one_letter_code
_entity_poly.pdbx_strand_id
1 'polypeptide(L)'
;GRTLRQASFKQDTKLERTSLLALQNATDLVKILKWNMDNNVKVFRIGSNIFPWNSEYEVTQLPDYSTIAEYLHLAGQIIKQSGQRVSFHPDHFVKLASSKPDVVRRSLHDLNHHNWIFDMMNLPATYHYPLNIHVGMNYSNDITEKFCEQFNNLNHSTKCRLVVENDDKANAYSVKKLYKNIYSKIGTPITFDYFHHTFNDDGLTSKEAAYLAAETWHEYKPLFHYSESKNLNENVSGNPRAHSDYALLTLDDYGLNIDVDLETKAKELAWTLYERNRHDKMVS
;
A
#
# COMPACT_ATOMS: atom_id res chain seq x y z
N GLY A 1 6.40 -8.56 7.51
CA GLY A 1 5.98 -9.07 8.83
C GLY A 1 6.11 -10.58 8.90
N ARG A 2 6.19 -11.08 10.11
CA ARG A 2 6.19 -12.53 10.38
C ARG A 2 4.76 -13.06 10.35
N THR A 3 4.57 -14.30 9.90
CA THR A 3 3.25 -14.91 9.81
C THR A 3 3.26 -16.34 10.31
N LEU A 4 2.08 -16.95 10.45
CA LEU A 4 1.87 -18.35 10.77
C LEU A 4 1.32 -19.12 9.57
N ARG A 5 1.71 -20.38 9.41
CA ARG A 5 1.00 -21.29 8.51
C ARG A 5 -0.39 -21.59 9.08
N GLN A 6 -1.38 -21.81 8.22
CA GLN A 6 -2.76 -22.09 8.62
C GLN A 6 -2.88 -23.23 9.64
N ALA A 7 -2.14 -24.32 9.42
CA ALA A 7 -2.14 -25.46 10.35
C ALA A 7 -1.65 -25.07 11.76
N SER A 8 -0.61 -24.21 11.83
CA SER A 8 -0.08 -23.74 13.12
C SER A 8 -1.03 -22.77 13.80
N PHE A 9 -1.71 -21.90 13.04
CA PHE A 9 -2.74 -21.01 13.57
C PHE A 9 -3.93 -21.78 14.16
N LYS A 10 -4.43 -22.80 13.45
CA LYS A 10 -5.52 -23.65 13.95
C LYS A 10 -5.20 -24.40 15.24
N GLN A 11 -3.91 -24.61 15.55
CA GLN A 11 -3.45 -25.23 16.80
C GLN A 11 -3.24 -24.21 17.93
N ASP A 12 -3.26 -22.92 17.62
CA ASP A 12 -3.03 -21.83 18.58
C ASP A 12 -4.34 -21.42 19.27
N THR A 13 -4.95 -22.37 19.99
CA THR A 13 -6.27 -22.19 20.62
C THR A 13 -6.32 -21.05 21.65
N LYS A 14 -5.17 -20.65 22.19
CA LYS A 14 -5.04 -19.57 23.18
C LYS A 14 -4.49 -18.28 22.57
N LEU A 15 -4.24 -18.26 21.27
CA LEU A 15 -3.63 -17.15 20.53
C LEU A 15 -2.25 -16.72 21.06
N GLU A 16 -1.56 -17.53 21.83
CA GLU A 16 -0.24 -17.21 22.41
C GLU A 16 0.81 -17.00 21.33
N ARG A 17 0.92 -17.92 20.36
CA ARG A 17 1.89 -17.82 19.25
C ARG A 17 1.55 -16.66 18.30
N THR A 18 0.27 -16.47 18.03
CA THR A 18 -0.24 -15.37 17.22
C THR A 18 0.10 -14.03 17.88
N SER A 19 -0.11 -13.92 19.21
CA SER A 19 0.21 -12.75 20.00
C SER A 19 1.69 -12.42 19.99
N LEU A 20 2.56 -13.41 20.24
CA LEU A 20 4.01 -13.23 20.20
C LEU A 20 4.50 -12.74 18.83
N LEU A 21 3.92 -13.24 17.73
CA LEU A 21 4.28 -12.78 16.39
C LEU A 21 3.79 -11.36 16.12
N ALA A 22 2.59 -11.01 16.55
CA ALA A 22 2.08 -9.64 16.44
C ALA A 22 2.95 -8.66 17.25
N LEU A 23 3.31 -9.03 18.48
CA LEU A 23 4.24 -8.24 19.31
C LEU A 23 5.60 -8.06 18.62
N GLN A 24 6.16 -9.13 18.07
CA GLN A 24 7.42 -9.06 17.35
C GLN A 24 7.33 -8.20 16.09
N ASN A 25 6.22 -8.28 15.33
CA ASN A 25 5.98 -7.44 14.18
C ASN A 25 5.86 -5.95 14.57
N ALA A 26 5.17 -5.63 15.65
CA ALA A 26 5.06 -4.26 16.15
C ALA A 26 6.42 -3.71 16.64
N THR A 27 7.19 -4.55 17.34
CA THR A 27 8.56 -4.20 17.78
C THR A 27 9.49 -3.97 16.59
N ASP A 28 9.43 -4.84 15.57
CA ASP A 28 10.26 -4.72 14.37
C ASP A 28 9.86 -3.47 13.56
N LEU A 29 8.57 -3.11 13.52
CA LEU A 29 8.10 -1.86 12.91
C LEU A 29 8.78 -0.64 13.56
N VAL A 30 8.82 -0.56 14.87
CA VAL A 30 9.50 0.53 15.59
C VAL A 30 10.99 0.61 15.24
N LYS A 31 11.68 -0.54 15.11
CA LYS A 31 13.10 -0.57 14.68
C LYS A 31 13.28 -0.06 13.26
N ILE A 32 12.40 -0.46 12.34
CA ILE A 32 12.44 -0.01 10.94
C ILE A 32 12.20 1.50 10.85
N LEU A 33 11.20 2.03 11.56
CA LEU A 33 10.90 3.46 11.56
C LEU A 33 12.06 4.32 12.13
N LYS A 34 12.76 3.83 13.16
CA LYS A 34 13.97 4.47 13.67
C LYS A 34 15.09 4.45 12.63
N TRP A 35 15.33 3.30 12.00
CA TRP A 35 16.32 3.16 10.93
C TRP A 35 16.00 4.10 9.76
N ASN A 36 14.73 4.18 9.36
CA ASN A 36 14.27 5.12 8.32
C ASN A 36 14.57 6.57 8.71
N MET A 37 14.32 6.94 9.96
CA MET A 37 14.63 8.28 10.48
C MET A 37 16.11 8.58 10.39
N ASP A 38 16.97 7.66 10.85
CA ASP A 38 18.43 7.80 10.86
C ASP A 38 19.02 7.84 9.43
N ASN A 39 18.35 7.23 8.46
CA ASN A 39 18.78 7.19 7.05
C ASN A 39 17.99 8.13 6.14
N ASN A 40 17.17 9.04 6.69
CA ASN A 40 16.37 10.02 5.95
C ASN A 40 15.38 9.41 4.93
N VAL A 41 14.89 8.18 5.17
CA VAL A 41 13.81 7.57 4.38
C VAL A 41 12.48 8.23 4.76
N LYS A 42 11.85 8.90 3.82
CA LYS A 42 10.63 9.70 4.08
C LYS A 42 9.32 9.01 3.69
N VAL A 43 9.37 8.01 2.84
CA VAL A 43 8.20 7.23 2.43
C VAL A 43 8.43 5.77 2.81
N PHE A 44 7.45 5.14 3.45
CA PHE A 44 7.57 3.76 3.88
C PHE A 44 6.22 3.04 3.87
N ARG A 45 6.14 1.92 3.15
CA ARG A 45 4.98 1.03 3.16
C ARG A 45 5.10 0.02 4.29
N ILE A 46 4.18 0.10 5.24
CA ILE A 46 4.09 -0.85 6.35
C ILE A 46 3.53 -2.17 5.82
N GLY A 47 4.16 -3.28 6.20
CA GLY A 47 3.69 -4.61 5.78
C GLY A 47 2.32 -4.93 6.38
N SER A 48 1.41 -5.46 5.57
CA SER A 48 0.01 -5.73 5.93
C SER A 48 -0.17 -6.80 7.02
N ASN A 49 0.83 -7.62 7.29
CA ASN A 49 0.75 -8.76 8.20
C ASN A 49 1.29 -8.44 9.61
N ILE A 50 0.93 -7.28 10.20
CA ILE A 50 1.29 -7.01 11.61
C ILE A 50 0.58 -8.00 12.52
N PHE A 51 -0.70 -8.25 12.27
CA PHE A 51 -1.54 -9.21 12.99
C PHE A 51 -1.83 -10.43 12.10
N PRO A 52 -1.08 -11.54 12.24
CA PRO A 52 -1.33 -12.74 11.45
C PRO A 52 -2.76 -13.26 11.67
N TRP A 53 -3.48 -13.57 10.60
CA TRP A 53 -4.86 -14.13 10.66
C TRP A 53 -5.88 -13.23 11.36
N ASN A 54 -5.74 -11.91 11.27
CA ASN A 54 -6.59 -10.91 11.92
C ASN A 54 -8.10 -11.05 11.67
N SER A 55 -8.52 -11.75 10.62
CA SER A 55 -9.92 -12.01 10.32
C SER A 55 -10.57 -13.11 11.18
N GLU A 56 -9.77 -13.83 11.97
CA GLU A 56 -10.19 -15.05 12.69
C GLU A 56 -10.28 -14.85 14.21
N TYR A 57 -9.98 -13.66 14.72
CA TYR A 57 -10.02 -13.34 16.14
C TYR A 57 -10.16 -11.83 16.36
N GLU A 58 -10.60 -11.44 17.56
CA GLU A 58 -10.54 -10.03 17.98
C GLU A 58 -9.14 -9.71 18.53
N VAL A 59 -8.52 -8.64 18.03
CA VAL A 59 -7.13 -8.28 18.41
C VAL A 59 -6.97 -8.08 19.92
N THR A 60 -8.02 -7.61 20.58
CA THR A 60 -8.07 -7.42 22.05
C THR A 60 -7.99 -8.74 22.85
N GLN A 61 -8.18 -9.88 22.18
CA GLN A 61 -8.06 -11.23 22.79
C GLN A 61 -6.60 -11.71 22.86
N LEU A 62 -5.68 -11.02 22.19
CA LEU A 62 -4.26 -11.41 22.21
C LEU A 62 -3.68 -11.17 23.61
N PRO A 63 -2.97 -12.15 24.21
CA PRO A 63 -2.32 -12.00 25.51
C PRO A 63 -1.43 -10.76 25.64
N ASP A 64 -0.71 -10.40 24.58
CA ASP A 64 0.22 -9.26 24.57
C ASP A 64 -0.40 -7.97 24.03
N TYR A 65 -1.74 -7.89 23.90
CA TYR A 65 -2.43 -6.76 23.28
C TYR A 65 -1.99 -5.39 23.82
N SER A 66 -1.89 -5.24 25.15
CA SER A 66 -1.50 -3.98 25.78
C SER A 66 -0.11 -3.52 25.31
N THR A 67 0.84 -4.44 25.31
CA THR A 67 2.22 -4.16 24.87
C THR A 67 2.30 -3.87 23.38
N ILE A 68 1.52 -4.60 22.56
CA ILE A 68 1.42 -4.33 21.12
C ILE A 68 0.88 -2.92 20.87
N ALA A 69 -0.16 -2.51 21.60
CA ALA A 69 -0.75 -1.18 21.52
C ALA A 69 0.27 -0.08 21.87
N GLU A 70 1.10 -0.27 22.91
CA GLU A 70 2.19 0.64 23.27
C GLU A 70 3.22 0.78 22.15
N TYR A 71 3.63 -0.32 21.50
CA TYR A 71 4.56 -0.27 20.36
C TYR A 71 3.95 0.40 19.14
N LEU A 72 2.65 0.21 18.84
CA LEU A 72 1.97 0.92 17.76
C LEU A 72 1.89 2.42 18.06
N HIS A 73 1.57 2.79 19.29
CA HIS A 73 1.58 4.20 19.71
C HIS A 73 2.98 4.83 19.57
N LEU A 74 4.03 4.14 20.01
CA LEU A 74 5.42 4.56 19.83
C LEU A 74 5.80 4.70 18.35
N ALA A 75 5.36 3.76 17.49
CA ALA A 75 5.55 3.87 16.05
C ALA A 75 4.94 5.17 15.49
N GLY A 76 3.73 5.50 15.90
CA GLY A 76 3.07 6.74 15.49
C GLY A 76 3.79 8.02 15.98
N GLN A 77 4.37 7.99 17.17
CA GLN A 77 5.22 9.10 17.67
C GLN A 77 6.47 9.29 16.79
N ILE A 78 7.16 8.20 16.43
CA ILE A 78 8.34 8.25 15.56
C ILE A 78 7.97 8.77 14.17
N ILE A 79 6.87 8.29 13.58
CA ILE A 79 6.38 8.75 12.28
C ILE A 79 6.17 10.27 12.29
N LYS A 80 5.46 10.80 13.30
CA LYS A 80 5.21 12.25 13.42
C LYS A 80 6.49 13.04 13.65
N GLN A 81 7.38 12.56 14.51
CA GLN A 81 8.65 13.24 14.82
C GLN A 81 9.58 13.29 13.61
N SER A 82 9.67 12.21 12.83
CA SER A 82 10.59 12.11 11.69
C SER A 82 10.02 12.70 10.39
N GLY A 83 8.71 13.02 10.37
CA GLY A 83 8.00 13.44 9.17
C GLY A 83 7.91 12.34 8.10
N GLN A 84 7.98 11.07 8.50
CA GLN A 84 7.78 9.96 7.58
C GLN A 84 6.32 9.89 7.13
N ARG A 85 6.12 9.65 5.85
CA ARG A 85 4.83 9.30 5.29
C ARG A 85 4.72 7.79 5.20
N VAL A 86 3.72 7.22 5.84
CA VAL A 86 3.51 5.77 5.85
C VAL A 86 2.20 5.41 5.15
N SER A 87 2.19 4.25 4.51
CA SER A 87 1.04 3.69 3.81
C SER A 87 0.85 2.22 4.16
N PHE A 88 -0.34 1.69 3.89
CA PHE A 88 -0.58 0.27 3.74
C PHE A 88 -0.98 -0.06 2.31
N HIS A 89 -0.59 -1.25 1.89
CA HIS A 89 -1.11 -1.87 0.67
C HIS A 89 -1.64 -3.27 1.04
N PRO A 90 -2.93 -3.37 1.41
CA PRO A 90 -3.56 -4.65 1.70
C PRO A 90 -3.37 -5.66 0.56
N ASP A 91 -3.33 -6.94 0.91
CA ASP A 91 -3.06 -8.01 -0.03
C ASP A 91 -4.12 -8.09 -1.15
N HIS A 92 -3.75 -8.68 -2.28
CA HIS A 92 -4.59 -8.89 -3.48
C HIS A 92 -5.89 -9.68 -3.22
N PHE A 93 -6.07 -10.23 -2.02
CA PHE A 93 -7.31 -10.86 -1.59
C PHE A 93 -8.42 -9.85 -1.25
N VAL A 94 -8.08 -8.59 -0.99
CA VAL A 94 -9.04 -7.51 -0.78
C VAL A 94 -9.71 -7.16 -2.11
N LYS A 95 -11.00 -7.49 -2.23
CA LYS A 95 -11.80 -7.32 -3.46
C LYS A 95 -13.20 -6.85 -3.10
N LEU A 96 -13.39 -5.55 -3.01
CA LEU A 96 -14.69 -4.95 -2.68
C LEU A 96 -15.77 -5.28 -3.72
N ALA A 97 -15.41 -5.42 -4.99
CA ALA A 97 -16.33 -5.72 -6.08
C ALA A 97 -16.56 -7.22 -6.33
N SER A 98 -16.13 -8.10 -5.43
CA SER A 98 -16.32 -9.54 -5.58
C SER A 98 -17.81 -9.92 -5.65
N SER A 99 -18.14 -10.92 -6.49
CA SER A 99 -19.48 -11.53 -6.52
C SER A 99 -19.73 -12.46 -5.32
N LYS A 100 -18.70 -12.78 -4.53
CA LYS A 100 -18.80 -13.66 -3.35
C LYS A 100 -18.96 -12.82 -2.07
N PRO A 101 -20.12 -12.89 -1.37
CA PRO A 101 -20.37 -12.05 -0.19
C PRO A 101 -19.32 -12.22 0.92
N ASP A 102 -18.82 -13.43 1.14
CA ASP A 102 -17.75 -13.67 2.13
C ASP A 102 -16.43 -12.99 1.79
N VAL A 103 -16.10 -12.85 0.50
CA VAL A 103 -14.90 -12.11 0.08
C VAL A 103 -15.09 -10.62 0.35
N VAL A 104 -16.27 -10.07 0.04
CA VAL A 104 -16.61 -8.67 0.32
C VAL A 104 -16.54 -8.39 1.82
N ARG A 105 -17.20 -9.22 2.64
CA ARG A 105 -17.18 -9.08 4.11
C ARG A 105 -15.75 -9.06 4.67
N ARG A 106 -14.91 -10.01 4.23
CA ARG A 106 -13.50 -10.06 4.66
C ARG A 106 -12.70 -8.87 4.16
N SER A 107 -12.98 -8.38 2.95
CA SER A 107 -12.33 -7.19 2.40
C SER A 107 -12.66 -5.93 3.20
N LEU A 108 -13.93 -5.73 3.56
CA LEU A 108 -14.37 -4.63 4.43
C LEU A 108 -13.72 -4.72 5.81
N HIS A 109 -13.68 -5.92 6.40
CA HIS A 109 -13.00 -6.16 7.69
C HIS A 109 -11.52 -5.81 7.60
N ASP A 110 -10.82 -6.30 6.59
CA ASP A 110 -9.37 -6.08 6.42
C ASP A 110 -9.02 -4.60 6.26
N LEU A 111 -9.76 -3.87 5.42
CA LEU A 111 -9.57 -2.42 5.25
C LEU A 111 -9.82 -1.64 6.54
N ASN A 112 -10.91 -1.95 7.27
CA ASN A 112 -11.20 -1.33 8.55
C ASN A 112 -10.16 -1.70 9.62
N HIS A 113 -9.58 -2.91 9.56
CA HIS A 113 -8.52 -3.34 10.44
C HIS A 113 -7.20 -2.56 10.17
N HIS A 114 -6.80 -2.38 8.91
CA HIS A 114 -5.62 -1.56 8.59
C HIS A 114 -5.81 -0.10 9.00
N ASN A 115 -7.02 0.44 8.83
CA ASN A 115 -7.37 1.75 9.36
C ASN A 115 -7.24 1.80 10.88
N TRP A 116 -7.75 0.79 11.59
CA TRP A 116 -7.63 0.69 13.04
C TRP A 116 -6.16 0.68 13.50
N ILE A 117 -5.24 0.04 12.78
CA ILE A 117 -3.80 0.09 13.08
C ILE A 117 -3.28 1.54 13.03
N PHE A 118 -3.66 2.31 12.01
CA PHE A 118 -3.31 3.74 11.94
C PHE A 118 -3.93 4.55 13.09
N ASP A 119 -5.14 4.23 13.50
CA ASP A 119 -5.79 4.89 14.64
C ASP A 119 -5.04 4.57 15.95
N MET A 120 -4.57 3.34 16.16
CA MET A 120 -3.71 2.95 17.28
C MET A 120 -2.35 3.67 17.26
N MET A 121 -1.84 4.05 16.10
CA MET A 121 -0.66 4.91 15.94
C MET A 121 -1.00 6.40 16.16
N ASN A 122 -2.27 6.75 16.41
CA ASN A 122 -2.76 8.11 16.53
C ASN A 122 -2.40 8.97 15.30
N LEU A 123 -2.51 8.40 14.10
CA LEU A 123 -2.32 9.10 12.83
C LEU A 123 -3.67 9.62 12.31
N PRO A 124 -3.76 10.86 11.80
CA PRO A 124 -5.01 11.41 11.30
C PRO A 124 -5.56 10.62 10.10
N ALA A 125 -6.89 10.47 10.05
CA ALA A 125 -7.59 9.80 8.96
C ALA A 125 -7.66 10.72 7.74
N THR A 126 -6.61 10.71 6.94
CA THR A 126 -6.46 11.53 5.72
C THR A 126 -5.69 10.77 4.67
N TYR A 127 -5.75 11.22 3.42
CA TYR A 127 -4.95 10.67 2.31
C TYR A 127 -3.43 10.85 2.47
N HIS A 128 -2.96 11.58 3.49
CA HIS A 128 -1.53 11.60 3.82
C HIS A 128 -1.03 10.23 4.30
N TYR A 129 -1.89 9.44 4.97
CA TYR A 129 -1.62 8.07 5.40
C TYR A 129 -2.56 7.10 4.69
N PRO A 130 -2.30 6.78 3.41
CA PRO A 130 -3.27 6.07 2.59
C PRO A 130 -3.30 4.56 2.84
N LEU A 131 -4.48 4.01 2.58
CA LEU A 131 -4.70 2.59 2.33
C LEU A 131 -4.84 2.41 0.83
N ASN A 132 -3.82 1.88 0.18
CA ASN A 132 -3.80 1.70 -1.27
C ASN A 132 -4.32 0.32 -1.67
N ILE A 133 -5.25 0.25 -2.61
CA ILE A 133 -5.75 -1.02 -3.14
C ILE A 133 -5.94 -0.96 -4.66
N HIS A 134 -5.89 -2.13 -5.29
CA HIS A 134 -6.45 -2.31 -6.62
C HIS A 134 -7.95 -2.58 -6.54
N VAL A 135 -8.70 -2.28 -7.60
CA VAL A 135 -10.08 -2.80 -7.74
C VAL A 135 -10.03 -4.33 -7.77
N GLY A 136 -8.95 -4.90 -8.34
CA GLY A 136 -8.61 -6.32 -8.28
C GLY A 136 -9.52 -7.22 -9.12
N MET A 137 -10.23 -6.64 -10.09
CA MET A 137 -11.19 -7.30 -10.98
C MET A 137 -11.05 -6.76 -12.40
N ASN A 138 -11.54 -7.51 -13.39
CA ASN A 138 -11.64 -7.00 -14.75
C ASN A 138 -12.63 -5.83 -14.80
N TYR A 139 -12.29 -4.83 -15.62
CA TYR A 139 -13.16 -3.67 -15.79
C TYR A 139 -14.52 -4.05 -16.38
N SER A 140 -15.56 -3.57 -15.73
CA SER A 140 -16.94 -3.50 -16.25
C SER A 140 -17.75 -2.48 -15.44
N ASN A 141 -18.88 -2.03 -15.98
CA ASN A 141 -19.76 -1.12 -15.25
C ASN A 141 -20.31 -1.76 -13.97
N ASP A 142 -20.69 -3.04 -14.02
CA ASP A 142 -21.19 -3.79 -12.86
C ASP A 142 -20.13 -3.87 -11.74
N ILE A 143 -18.86 -4.15 -12.07
CA ILE A 143 -17.75 -4.15 -11.10
C ILE A 143 -17.52 -2.76 -10.54
N THR A 144 -17.57 -1.73 -11.36
CA THR A 144 -17.45 -0.34 -10.92
C THR A 144 -18.54 0.04 -9.93
N GLU A 145 -19.80 -0.28 -10.23
CA GLU A 145 -20.94 0.02 -9.35
C GLU A 145 -20.83 -0.71 -8.02
N LYS A 146 -20.51 -2.00 -8.04
CA LYS A 146 -20.26 -2.79 -6.83
C LYS A 146 -19.11 -2.23 -5.99
N PHE A 147 -18.01 -1.83 -6.61
CA PHE A 147 -16.91 -1.22 -5.89
C PHE A 147 -17.34 0.06 -5.16
N CYS A 148 -18.02 0.96 -5.86
CA CYS A 148 -18.51 2.21 -5.31
C CYS A 148 -19.57 1.98 -4.20
N GLU A 149 -20.45 1.00 -4.38
CA GLU A 149 -21.41 0.59 -3.35
C GLU A 149 -20.71 0.10 -2.08
N GLN A 150 -19.76 -0.82 -2.22
CA GLN A 150 -19.05 -1.38 -1.06
C GLN A 150 -18.10 -0.39 -0.42
N PHE A 151 -17.56 0.57 -1.15
CA PHE A 151 -16.85 1.71 -0.57
C PHE A 151 -17.71 2.46 0.47
N ASN A 152 -19.01 2.63 0.20
CA ASN A 152 -19.93 3.30 1.12
C ASN A 152 -20.13 2.54 2.43
N ASN A 153 -19.90 1.23 2.46
CA ASN A 153 -19.99 0.38 3.65
C ASN A 153 -18.73 0.42 4.53
N LEU A 154 -17.65 1.05 4.08
CA LEU A 154 -16.45 1.28 4.91
C LEU A 154 -16.72 2.31 6.00
N ASN A 155 -15.99 2.20 7.11
CA ASN A 155 -15.97 3.24 8.14
C ASN A 155 -15.54 4.59 7.55
N HIS A 156 -16.04 5.68 8.12
CA HIS A 156 -15.70 7.03 7.63
C HIS A 156 -14.19 7.28 7.58
N SER A 157 -13.47 6.94 8.64
CA SER A 157 -12.01 7.09 8.70
C SER A 157 -11.27 6.24 7.65
N THR A 158 -11.78 5.03 7.35
CA THR A 158 -11.23 4.18 6.28
C THR A 158 -11.42 4.83 4.91
N LYS A 159 -12.61 5.39 4.64
CA LYS A 159 -12.88 6.13 3.39
C LYS A 159 -11.95 7.33 3.21
N CYS A 160 -11.64 8.06 4.28
CA CYS A 160 -10.71 9.19 4.24
C CYS A 160 -9.25 8.81 3.98
N ARG A 161 -8.91 7.52 3.98
CA ARG A 161 -7.56 7.00 3.71
C ARG A 161 -7.49 6.17 2.42
N LEU A 162 -8.64 5.67 1.92
CA LEU A 162 -8.63 4.74 0.80
C LEU A 162 -8.24 5.45 -0.49
N VAL A 163 -7.24 4.90 -1.18
CA VAL A 163 -6.83 5.29 -2.51
C VAL A 163 -6.81 4.07 -3.43
N VAL A 164 -6.95 4.28 -4.73
CA VAL A 164 -6.98 3.21 -5.72
C VAL A 164 -5.81 3.32 -6.68
N GLU A 165 -5.25 2.18 -7.06
CA GLU A 165 -4.08 2.08 -7.93
C GLU A 165 -4.45 1.46 -9.27
N ASN A 166 -3.80 1.92 -10.35
CA ASN A 166 -3.95 1.32 -11.67
C ASN A 166 -3.35 -0.09 -11.72
N ASP A 167 -4.05 -0.97 -12.44
CA ASP A 167 -3.65 -2.37 -12.63
C ASP A 167 -2.73 -2.54 -13.85
N ASP A 168 -1.91 -3.60 -13.83
CA ASP A 168 -1.01 -4.01 -14.91
C ASP A 168 -1.68 -4.84 -16.02
N LYS A 169 -2.96 -5.19 -15.88
CA LYS A 169 -3.70 -6.01 -16.83
C LYS A 169 -4.54 -5.12 -17.75
N ALA A 170 -4.39 -5.28 -19.06
CA ALA A 170 -5.10 -4.49 -20.07
C ALA A 170 -6.65 -4.53 -19.95
N ASN A 171 -7.19 -5.60 -19.38
CA ASN A 171 -8.62 -5.74 -19.13
C ASN A 171 -9.06 -5.27 -17.73
N ALA A 172 -8.16 -4.74 -16.92
CA ALA A 172 -8.44 -4.20 -15.60
C ALA A 172 -8.50 -2.66 -15.62
N TYR A 173 -8.30 -2.02 -14.49
CA TYR A 173 -8.46 -0.57 -14.34
C TYR A 173 -7.15 0.18 -14.62
N SER A 174 -7.08 0.84 -15.78
CA SER A 174 -6.05 1.86 -16.08
C SER A 174 -6.32 3.14 -15.29
N VAL A 175 -5.36 4.08 -15.26
CA VAL A 175 -5.58 5.43 -14.67
C VAL A 175 -6.81 6.10 -15.27
N LYS A 176 -6.97 6.06 -16.60
CA LYS A 176 -8.11 6.65 -17.31
C LYS A 176 -9.45 6.05 -16.87
N LYS A 177 -9.51 4.71 -16.71
CA LYS A 177 -10.72 4.03 -16.23
C LYS A 177 -11.01 4.36 -14.77
N LEU A 178 -9.97 4.39 -13.90
CA LEU A 178 -10.12 4.80 -12.50
C LEU A 178 -10.64 6.23 -12.39
N TYR A 179 -10.05 7.17 -13.12
CA TYR A 179 -10.48 8.57 -13.11
C TYR A 179 -11.94 8.71 -13.54
N LYS A 180 -12.27 8.13 -14.70
CA LYS A 180 -13.60 8.27 -15.29
C LYS A 180 -14.72 7.55 -14.52
N ASN A 181 -14.41 6.42 -13.87
CA ASN A 181 -15.45 5.54 -13.34
C ASN A 181 -15.44 5.38 -11.82
N ILE A 182 -14.31 5.57 -11.15
CA ILE A 182 -14.19 5.45 -9.67
C ILE A 182 -14.10 6.84 -9.06
N TYR A 183 -13.05 7.62 -9.40
CA TYR A 183 -12.85 8.95 -8.85
C TYR A 183 -14.05 9.86 -9.08
N SER A 184 -14.60 9.90 -10.30
CA SER A 184 -15.78 10.71 -10.62
C SER A 184 -17.03 10.38 -9.79
N LYS A 185 -17.12 9.17 -9.21
CA LYS A 185 -18.28 8.72 -8.44
C LYS A 185 -18.08 8.87 -6.92
N ILE A 186 -16.89 8.58 -6.41
CA ILE A 186 -16.63 8.52 -4.95
C ILE A 186 -15.50 9.42 -4.49
N GLY A 187 -14.81 10.13 -5.40
CA GLY A 187 -13.77 11.11 -5.07
C GLY A 187 -12.48 10.51 -4.47
N THR A 188 -12.29 9.18 -4.52
CA THR A 188 -11.09 8.54 -3.96
C THR A 188 -9.87 8.80 -4.84
N PRO A 189 -8.71 9.25 -4.30
CA PRO A 189 -7.53 9.53 -5.09
C PRO A 189 -6.95 8.31 -5.80
N ILE A 190 -6.19 8.57 -6.87
CA ILE A 190 -5.55 7.54 -7.68
C ILE A 190 -4.05 7.56 -7.41
N THR A 191 -3.51 6.47 -6.87
CA THR A 191 -2.08 6.19 -6.85
C THR A 191 -1.67 5.76 -8.25
N PHE A 192 -0.73 6.47 -8.85
CA PHE A 192 -0.16 6.10 -10.13
C PHE A 192 1.03 5.17 -9.92
N ASP A 193 0.89 3.94 -10.41
CA ASP A 193 2.01 3.01 -10.55
C ASP A 193 2.57 3.10 -11.97
N TYR A 194 3.82 3.56 -12.08
CA TYR A 194 4.52 3.73 -13.34
C TYR A 194 4.74 2.42 -14.07
N PHE A 195 5.06 1.35 -13.35
CA PHE A 195 5.37 0.06 -13.95
C PHE A 195 4.10 -0.63 -14.46
N HIS A 196 3.01 -0.61 -13.70
CA HIS A 196 1.72 -1.12 -14.14
C HIS A 196 1.22 -0.38 -15.40
N HIS A 197 1.44 0.92 -15.47
CA HIS A 197 1.07 1.73 -16.62
C HIS A 197 1.75 1.26 -17.92
N THR A 198 2.97 0.74 -17.85
CA THR A 198 3.66 0.21 -19.05
C THR A 198 2.93 -0.95 -19.72
N PHE A 199 2.03 -1.64 -18.99
CA PHE A 199 1.24 -2.77 -19.49
C PHE A 199 -0.24 -2.42 -19.74
N ASN A 200 -0.72 -1.29 -19.19
CA ASN A 200 -2.13 -0.89 -19.26
C ASN A 200 -2.27 0.63 -19.34
N ASP A 201 -1.71 1.22 -20.40
CA ASP A 201 -1.69 2.68 -20.61
C ASP A 201 -3.03 3.26 -21.06
N ASP A 202 -3.89 2.45 -21.67
CA ASP A 202 -5.21 2.84 -22.20
C ASP A 202 -5.15 4.10 -23.11
N GLY A 203 -4.05 4.22 -23.86
CA GLY A 203 -3.78 5.30 -24.81
C GLY A 203 -3.30 6.62 -24.19
N LEU A 204 -2.90 6.63 -22.90
CA LEU A 204 -2.24 7.76 -22.24
C LEU A 204 -0.74 7.57 -22.21
N THR A 205 0.02 8.62 -22.43
CA THR A 205 1.44 8.65 -22.07
C THR A 205 1.60 8.60 -20.54
N SER A 206 2.76 8.16 -20.04
CA SER A 206 3.03 8.15 -18.59
C SER A 206 2.89 9.55 -17.97
N LYS A 207 3.29 10.60 -18.69
CA LYS A 207 3.10 11.98 -18.24
C LYS A 207 1.63 12.34 -18.07
N GLU A 208 0.80 12.09 -19.10
CA GLU A 208 -0.64 12.36 -19.03
C GLU A 208 -1.31 11.60 -17.90
N ALA A 209 -0.98 10.31 -17.73
CA ALA A 209 -1.50 9.48 -16.67
C ALA A 209 -1.07 9.98 -15.27
N ALA A 210 0.20 10.38 -15.10
CA ALA A 210 0.71 10.95 -13.85
C ALA A 210 -0.02 12.25 -13.48
N TYR A 211 -0.22 13.17 -14.45
CA TYR A 211 -0.97 14.41 -14.22
C TYR A 211 -2.43 14.12 -13.85
N LEU A 212 -3.08 13.22 -14.59
CA LEU A 212 -4.47 12.85 -14.34
C LEU A 212 -4.66 12.22 -12.95
N ALA A 213 -3.73 11.37 -12.52
CA ALA A 213 -3.75 10.79 -11.19
C ALA A 213 -3.46 11.84 -10.11
N ALA A 214 -2.46 12.71 -10.32
CA ALA A 214 -2.09 13.74 -9.35
C ALA A 214 -3.24 14.72 -9.05
N GLU A 215 -4.03 15.09 -10.06
CA GLU A 215 -5.21 15.95 -9.90
C GLU A 215 -6.23 15.41 -8.89
N THR A 216 -6.31 14.09 -8.73
CA THR A 216 -7.27 13.46 -7.83
C THR A 216 -6.93 13.59 -6.34
N TRP A 217 -5.71 14.04 -5.99
CA TRP A 217 -5.25 14.11 -4.60
C TRP A 217 -5.64 15.41 -3.89
N HIS A 218 -6.26 16.34 -4.61
CA HIS A 218 -6.69 17.64 -4.08
C HIS A 218 -5.53 18.40 -3.39
N GLU A 219 -5.69 18.74 -2.09
CA GLU A 219 -4.66 19.43 -1.29
C GLU A 219 -3.53 18.51 -0.78
N TYR A 220 -3.70 17.18 -0.93
CA TYR A 220 -2.69 16.23 -0.46
C TYR A 220 -1.63 15.99 -1.53
N LYS A 221 -0.39 15.90 -1.10
CA LYS A 221 0.71 15.49 -1.97
C LYS A 221 0.44 14.07 -2.49
N PRO A 222 0.48 13.81 -3.80
CA PRO A 222 0.27 12.47 -4.33
C PRO A 222 1.32 11.48 -3.80
N LEU A 223 0.90 10.23 -3.57
CA LEU A 223 1.80 9.10 -3.32
C LEU A 223 1.68 8.16 -4.51
N PHE A 224 2.77 8.02 -5.27
CA PHE A 224 2.87 7.17 -6.44
C PHE A 224 3.77 5.97 -6.17
N HIS A 225 3.67 4.94 -6.99
CA HIS A 225 4.51 3.76 -6.92
C HIS A 225 5.46 3.69 -8.11
N TYR A 226 6.69 3.30 -7.84
CA TYR A 226 7.71 3.10 -8.87
C TYR A 226 8.44 1.79 -8.68
N SER A 227 8.55 1.05 -9.76
CA SER A 227 9.39 -0.12 -9.88
C SER A 227 9.80 -0.31 -11.33
N GLU A 228 10.68 -1.27 -11.57
CA GLU A 228 11.21 -1.58 -12.89
C GLU A 228 11.06 -3.07 -13.18
N SER A 229 11.16 -3.42 -14.45
CA SER A 229 11.07 -4.81 -14.90
C SER A 229 12.30 -5.62 -14.47
N LYS A 230 12.05 -6.73 -13.77
CA LYS A 230 13.10 -7.70 -13.47
C LYS A 230 13.77 -8.24 -14.73
N ASN A 231 12.98 -8.51 -15.76
CA ASN A 231 13.49 -9.07 -17.01
C ASN A 231 14.48 -8.13 -17.71
N LEU A 232 14.21 -6.82 -17.70
CA LEU A 232 15.10 -5.82 -18.31
C LEU A 232 16.33 -5.56 -17.45
N ASN A 233 16.16 -5.37 -16.15
CA ASN A 233 17.27 -4.99 -15.27
C ASN A 233 18.24 -6.13 -14.99
N GLU A 234 17.73 -7.37 -14.90
CA GLU A 234 18.54 -8.54 -14.58
C GLU A 234 18.85 -9.41 -15.81
N ASN A 235 18.38 -8.99 -17.00
CA ASN A 235 18.53 -9.73 -18.25
C ASN A 235 18.11 -11.21 -18.14
N VAL A 236 16.99 -11.45 -17.47
CA VAL A 236 16.43 -12.81 -17.27
C VAL A 236 15.10 -12.96 -18.00
N SER A 237 14.81 -14.19 -18.43
CA SER A 237 13.49 -14.54 -18.97
C SER A 237 12.51 -14.83 -17.84
N GLY A 238 11.23 -14.56 -18.05
CA GLY A 238 10.18 -14.86 -17.08
C GLY A 238 8.95 -13.98 -17.22
N ASN A 239 8.22 -13.82 -16.13
CA ASN A 239 7.04 -12.95 -16.11
C ASN A 239 7.45 -11.48 -16.34
N PRO A 240 7.01 -10.84 -17.44
CA PRO A 240 7.38 -9.44 -17.73
C PRO A 240 6.89 -8.45 -16.66
N ARG A 241 5.89 -8.82 -15.87
CA ARG A 241 5.35 -8.03 -14.76
C ARG A 241 6.05 -8.27 -13.42
N ALA A 242 7.17 -9.01 -13.42
CA ALA A 242 7.93 -9.20 -12.20
C ALA A 242 8.74 -7.93 -11.88
N HIS A 243 8.57 -7.43 -10.66
CA HIS A 243 9.35 -6.30 -10.14
C HIS A 243 10.80 -6.71 -9.93
N SER A 244 11.74 -5.84 -10.32
CA SER A 244 13.17 -6.05 -10.13
C SER A 244 13.58 -5.91 -8.66
N ASP A 245 14.77 -6.40 -8.33
CA ASP A 245 15.33 -6.27 -7.00
C ASP A 245 15.75 -4.82 -6.73
N TYR A 246 16.16 -4.06 -7.77
CA TYR A 246 16.64 -2.69 -7.68
C TYR A 246 15.94 -1.78 -8.70
N ALA A 247 15.87 -0.48 -8.41
CA ALA A 247 15.54 0.56 -9.36
C ALA A 247 16.85 1.21 -9.84
N LEU A 248 17.16 1.03 -11.12
CA LEU A 248 18.42 1.47 -11.72
C LEU A 248 18.30 2.79 -12.48
N LEU A 249 17.08 3.11 -12.95
CA LEU A 249 16.78 4.34 -13.66
C LEU A 249 16.35 5.43 -12.69
N THR A 250 16.54 6.68 -13.08
CA THR A 250 15.97 7.81 -12.35
C THR A 250 14.53 7.99 -12.80
N LEU A 251 13.61 8.03 -11.85
CA LEU A 251 12.21 8.35 -12.08
C LEU A 251 12.08 9.75 -12.71
N ASP A 252 11.26 9.88 -13.74
CA ASP A 252 10.77 11.15 -14.22
C ASP A 252 9.47 11.51 -13.48
N ASP A 253 9.53 12.53 -12.66
CA ASP A 253 8.36 13.05 -11.92
C ASP A 253 7.53 14.04 -12.76
N TYR A 254 7.97 14.33 -13.98
CA TYR A 254 7.34 15.27 -14.90
C TYR A 254 7.14 16.69 -14.32
N GLY A 255 7.91 17.08 -13.30
CA GLY A 255 7.78 18.33 -12.57
C GLY A 255 6.65 18.35 -11.54
N LEU A 256 6.06 17.21 -11.21
CA LEU A 256 5.06 17.07 -10.16
C LEU A 256 5.74 17.01 -8.78
N ASN A 257 5.13 17.66 -7.79
CA ASN A 257 5.53 17.49 -6.39
C ASN A 257 4.87 16.26 -5.79
N ILE A 258 5.52 15.11 -5.92
CA ILE A 258 5.01 13.80 -5.50
C ILE A 258 5.91 13.14 -4.46
N ASP A 259 5.33 12.26 -3.64
CA ASP A 259 6.05 11.23 -2.90
C ASP A 259 6.02 9.92 -3.67
N VAL A 260 7.07 9.11 -3.53
CA VAL A 260 7.19 7.86 -4.28
C VAL A 260 7.54 6.70 -3.34
N ASP A 261 6.77 5.63 -3.43
CA ASP A 261 7.09 4.33 -2.82
C ASP A 261 7.83 3.47 -3.85
N LEU A 262 9.07 3.06 -3.52
CA LEU A 262 9.88 2.18 -4.37
C LEU A 262 9.49 0.72 -4.14
N GLU A 263 8.79 0.12 -5.10
CA GLU A 263 8.36 -1.28 -5.04
C GLU A 263 9.44 -2.26 -5.52
N THR A 264 10.58 -2.24 -4.84
CA THR A 264 11.72 -3.11 -5.15
C THR A 264 11.88 -4.22 -4.12
N LYS A 265 12.38 -5.38 -4.56
CA LYS A 265 12.52 -6.55 -3.66
C LYS A 265 13.69 -6.44 -2.70
N ALA A 266 14.77 -5.74 -3.07
CA ALA A 266 15.93 -5.51 -2.21
C ALA A 266 15.72 -4.43 -1.15
N LYS A 267 14.53 -3.79 -1.09
CA LYS A 267 14.09 -2.87 -0.03
C LYS A 267 15.12 -1.77 0.29
N GLU A 268 15.63 -1.73 1.53
CA GLU A 268 16.61 -0.74 1.99
C GLU A 268 17.89 -0.70 1.13
N LEU A 269 18.32 -1.83 0.60
CA LEU A 269 19.50 -1.89 -0.29
C LEU A 269 19.19 -1.21 -1.63
N ALA A 270 17.98 -1.41 -2.15
CA ALA A 270 17.55 -0.76 -3.39
C ALA A 270 17.43 0.76 -3.20
N TRP A 271 16.87 1.21 -2.07
CA TRP A 271 16.78 2.62 -1.74
C TRP A 271 18.16 3.28 -1.64
N THR A 272 19.10 2.65 -0.93
CA THR A 272 20.46 3.16 -0.78
C THR A 272 21.15 3.31 -2.13
N LEU A 273 21.00 2.34 -3.03
CA LEU A 273 21.55 2.40 -4.38
C LEU A 273 20.87 3.49 -5.21
N TYR A 274 19.55 3.59 -5.15
CA TYR A 274 18.77 4.59 -5.88
C TYR A 274 19.17 6.01 -5.49
N GLU A 275 19.29 6.32 -4.20
CA GLU A 275 19.72 7.62 -3.70
C GLU A 275 21.15 7.96 -4.16
N ARG A 276 22.07 7.01 -4.11
CA ARG A 276 23.43 7.21 -4.63
C ARG A 276 23.43 7.56 -6.12
N ASN A 277 22.71 6.81 -6.93
CA ASN A 277 22.62 7.03 -8.38
C ASN A 277 21.99 8.40 -8.70
N ARG A 278 21.00 8.84 -7.90
CA ARG A 278 20.37 10.14 -8.03
C ARG A 278 21.34 11.27 -7.72
N HIS A 279 22.13 11.16 -6.66
CA HIS A 279 23.15 12.15 -6.31
C HIS A 279 24.23 12.27 -7.38
N ASP A 280 24.74 11.17 -7.89
CA ASP A 280 25.78 11.16 -8.92
C ASP A 280 25.34 11.88 -10.22
N LYS A 281 24.05 11.77 -10.58
CA LYS A 281 23.46 12.47 -11.74
C LYS A 281 23.22 13.97 -11.50
N MET A 282 23.06 14.42 -10.25
CA MET A 282 22.88 15.84 -9.93
C MET A 282 24.21 16.60 -9.89
N VAL A 283 25.34 15.88 -9.78
CA VAL A 283 26.70 16.46 -9.70
C VAL A 283 27.43 16.39 -11.04
N SER A 284 26.96 15.61 -12.00
CA SER A 284 27.47 15.49 -13.38
C SER A 284 26.77 16.49 -14.32
#